data_ce63fb09fa3276c5f3df29ce8b90c85b
#
_entry.id   ce63fb09fa3276c5f3df29ce8b90c85b
#
_cell.length_a   1.000
_cell.length_b   1.000
_cell.length_c   1.000
_cell.angle_alpha   90.00
_cell.angle_beta   90.00
_cell.angle_gamma   90.00
#
_symmetry.space_group_name_H-M   'P 1'
#
loop_
_entity.id
_entity.type
_entity.pdbx_description
1 polymer ?
#
loop_
_entity_poly.entity_id
_entity_poly.type
_entity_poly.pdbx_seq_one_letter_code
_entity_poly.pdbx_strand_id
1 'polypeptide(L)'
;IEAKKISVDIPSVIDYQCKDYARMIKSEHDQYVINDWNGYKVPFVFATNGRKYLKQIEQKSGIWFLDLRDGANTPKALQGWFSPDGLIEMLDKDIAAANQVLQNTPFDLLRDPDGLNLREYQIRAIEAAENAIVEGKKTALLSMATGTGKTRTILGMIYRFIKSNRFKRILFLVDRTALGEQAADVFKEVKIEDLMTLDEIYNIKGLDEKEIDKETKIHIATAVSYTHLRAHETGA
;
A
#
# COMPACT_ATOMS: atom_id res chain seq x y z
N ILE A 1 5.67 -19.56 10.81
CA ILE A 1 4.43 -19.34 11.56
C ILE A 1 4.62 -19.88 12.97
N GLU A 2 4.28 -19.09 13.98
CA GLU A 2 4.32 -19.49 15.38
C GLU A 2 2.89 -19.52 15.97
N ALA A 3 2.54 -20.61 16.63
CA ALA A 3 1.24 -20.78 17.27
C ALA A 3 1.40 -20.81 18.80
N LYS A 4 0.56 -20.06 19.50
CA LYS A 4 0.61 -19.89 20.96
C LYS A 4 -0.73 -20.22 21.64
N LYS A 5 -0.66 -20.36 22.96
CA LYS A 5 -1.86 -20.48 23.79
C LYS A 5 -2.70 -19.21 23.71
N ILE A 6 -4.01 -19.35 23.87
CA ILE A 6 -5.01 -18.28 23.72
C ILE A 6 -4.79 -17.05 24.65
N SER A 7 -4.04 -17.21 25.72
CA SER A 7 -3.75 -16.14 26.70
C SER A 7 -2.52 -15.30 26.37
N VAL A 8 -1.73 -15.70 25.35
CA VAL A 8 -0.43 -15.06 25.03
C VAL A 8 -0.67 -13.81 24.21
N ASP A 9 0.14 -12.79 24.46
CA ASP A 9 0.27 -11.57 23.68
C ASP A 9 1.03 -11.90 22.38
N ILE A 10 0.38 -11.72 21.22
CA ILE A 10 0.90 -12.21 19.94
C ILE A 10 1.96 -11.28 19.35
N PRO A 11 1.85 -9.92 19.40
CA PRO A 11 2.91 -9.03 18.91
C PRO A 11 4.28 -9.31 19.52
N SER A 12 4.32 -9.55 20.83
CA SER A 12 5.58 -9.87 21.51
C SER A 12 6.21 -11.17 21.01
N VAL A 13 5.41 -12.16 20.61
CA VAL A 13 5.90 -13.40 20.00
C VAL A 13 6.61 -13.12 18.67
N ILE A 14 6.08 -12.22 17.86
CA ILE A 14 6.72 -11.83 16.59
C ILE A 14 8.06 -11.15 16.86
N ASP A 15 8.09 -10.18 17.78
CA ASP A 15 9.29 -9.38 18.03
C ASP A 15 10.44 -10.17 18.64
N TYR A 16 10.15 -11.15 19.47
CA TYR A 16 11.20 -11.97 20.10
C TYR A 16 11.39 -13.30 19.40
N GLN A 17 10.38 -14.16 19.35
CA GLN A 17 10.56 -15.54 18.91
C GLN A 17 10.58 -15.71 17.39
N CYS A 18 9.63 -15.09 16.67
CA CYS A 18 9.60 -15.24 15.21
C CYS A 18 10.82 -14.63 14.53
N LYS A 19 11.30 -13.49 15.01
CA LYS A 19 12.52 -12.85 14.52
C LYS A 19 13.75 -13.72 14.80
N ASP A 20 13.85 -14.31 15.99
CA ASP A 20 14.97 -15.20 16.33
C ASP A 20 14.97 -16.47 15.44
N TYR A 21 13.80 -17.10 15.26
CA TYR A 21 13.69 -18.25 14.34
C TYR A 21 14.04 -17.89 12.90
N ALA A 22 13.67 -16.70 12.45
CA ALA A 22 14.00 -16.22 11.12
C ALA A 22 15.52 -16.01 10.91
N ARG A 23 16.27 -15.73 11.98
CA ARG A 23 17.73 -15.61 11.95
C ARG A 23 18.45 -16.96 12.10
N MET A 24 17.91 -17.84 12.94
CA MET A 24 18.57 -19.08 13.40
C MET A 24 18.30 -20.31 12.50
N ILE A 25 17.87 -20.11 11.25
CA ILE A 25 17.72 -21.21 10.31
C ILE A 25 19.10 -21.86 10.10
N LYS A 26 19.19 -23.16 10.40
CA LYS A 26 20.44 -23.90 10.31
C LYS A 26 20.93 -24.00 8.87
N SER A 27 22.25 -24.06 8.70
CA SER A 27 22.89 -24.17 7.38
C SER A 27 22.46 -25.40 6.57
N GLU A 28 22.06 -26.48 7.21
CA GLU A 28 21.50 -27.66 6.54
C GLU A 28 20.19 -27.36 5.76
N HIS A 29 19.56 -26.24 6.03
CA HIS A 29 18.34 -25.77 5.36
C HIS A 29 18.57 -24.58 4.42
N ASP A 30 19.82 -24.16 4.20
CA ASP A 30 20.15 -23.01 3.36
C ASP A 30 19.65 -23.18 1.90
N GLN A 31 19.46 -24.41 1.42
CA GLN A 31 18.86 -24.70 0.12
C GLN A 31 17.43 -24.15 -0.05
N TYR A 32 16.74 -23.87 1.05
CA TYR A 32 15.38 -23.29 1.06
C TYR A 32 15.39 -21.78 1.32
N VAL A 33 16.55 -21.20 1.56
CA VAL A 33 16.70 -19.75 1.79
C VAL A 33 16.94 -19.06 0.47
N ILE A 34 15.99 -18.24 0.04
CA ILE A 34 16.03 -17.57 -1.26
C ILE A 34 16.87 -16.28 -1.22
N ASN A 35 16.96 -15.63 -0.07
CA ASN A 35 17.75 -14.41 0.11
C ASN A 35 18.00 -14.16 1.61
N ASP A 36 18.87 -13.20 1.90
CA ASP A 36 19.06 -12.64 3.25
C ASP A 36 18.47 -11.22 3.29
N TRP A 37 17.63 -10.97 4.27
CA TRP A 37 17.00 -9.68 4.52
C TRP A 37 17.47 -9.11 5.85
N ASN A 38 18.60 -8.42 5.88
CA ASN A 38 19.17 -7.81 7.08
C ASN A 38 19.44 -8.86 8.21
N GLY A 39 19.95 -10.03 7.84
CA GLY A 39 20.21 -11.13 8.74
C GLY A 39 19.03 -12.06 9.01
N TYR A 40 17.89 -11.82 8.37
CA TYR A 40 16.75 -12.74 8.40
C TYR A 40 16.74 -13.61 7.15
N LYS A 41 16.65 -14.92 7.33
CA LYS A 41 16.64 -15.92 6.25
C LYS A 41 15.24 -16.19 5.67
N VAL A 42 14.20 -15.55 6.19
CA VAL A 42 12.83 -15.58 5.66
C VAL A 42 12.23 -14.17 5.63
N PRO A 43 11.46 -13.80 4.58
CA PRO A 43 10.95 -12.44 4.42
C PRO A 43 9.74 -12.14 5.30
N PHE A 44 8.94 -13.15 5.63
CA PHE A 44 7.64 -12.98 6.28
C PHE A 44 7.51 -13.88 7.50
N VAL A 45 7.02 -13.32 8.59
CA VAL A 45 6.72 -14.09 9.81
C VAL A 45 5.29 -13.84 10.27
N PHE A 46 4.71 -14.87 10.85
CA PHE A 46 3.34 -14.87 11.35
C PHE A 46 3.31 -15.44 12.76
N ALA A 47 2.42 -14.90 13.58
CA ALA A 47 2.06 -15.48 14.86
C ALA A 47 0.55 -15.46 15.07
N THR A 48 0.03 -16.47 15.76
CA THR A 48 -1.40 -16.56 16.09
C THR A 48 -1.58 -17.37 17.39
N ASN A 49 -2.72 -17.18 18.03
CA ASN A 49 -3.15 -18.04 19.14
C ASN A 49 -4.48 -18.76 18.82
N GLY A 50 -4.87 -18.81 17.54
CA GLY A 50 -6.09 -19.47 17.08
C GLY A 50 -7.40 -18.73 17.38
N ARG A 51 -7.33 -17.59 18.10
CA ARG A 51 -8.52 -16.77 18.36
C ARG A 51 -8.81 -15.90 17.15
N LYS A 52 -10.08 -15.78 16.75
CA LYS A 52 -10.50 -14.80 15.74
C LYS A 52 -10.13 -13.39 16.20
N TYR A 53 -9.87 -12.50 15.24
CA TYR A 53 -9.55 -11.10 15.54
C TYR A 53 -10.69 -10.43 16.30
N LEU A 54 -10.36 -9.80 17.43
CA LEU A 54 -11.28 -9.04 18.28
C LEU A 54 -10.61 -7.73 18.68
N LYS A 55 -11.18 -6.61 18.25
CA LYS A 55 -10.62 -5.27 18.48
C LYS A 55 -10.43 -4.94 19.97
N GLN A 56 -11.31 -5.43 20.84
CA GLN A 56 -11.24 -5.20 22.31
C GLN A 56 -10.02 -5.88 22.96
N ILE A 57 -9.53 -6.94 22.37
CA ILE A 57 -8.35 -7.69 22.81
C ILE A 57 -7.38 -7.91 21.67
N GLU A 58 -7.13 -6.88 20.88
CA GLU A 58 -6.37 -6.93 19.65
C GLU A 58 -5.06 -7.72 19.80
N GLN A 59 -4.25 -7.39 20.80
CA GLN A 59 -2.94 -8.04 21.03
C GLN A 59 -3.04 -9.54 21.37
N LYS A 60 -4.20 -10.03 21.79
CA LYS A 60 -4.46 -11.44 22.15
C LYS A 60 -5.42 -12.13 21.20
N SER A 61 -5.53 -11.66 19.98
CA SER A 61 -6.46 -12.20 18.97
C SER A 61 -5.92 -12.02 17.56
N GLY A 62 -6.50 -12.77 16.62
CA GLY A 62 -6.18 -12.68 15.20
C GLY A 62 -4.91 -13.40 14.79
N ILE A 63 -4.49 -13.07 13.59
CA ILE A 63 -3.24 -13.46 12.97
C ILE A 63 -2.38 -12.22 12.90
N TRP A 64 -1.16 -12.28 13.38
CA TRP A 64 -0.24 -11.18 13.31
C TRP A 64 0.85 -11.47 12.29
N PHE A 65 1.25 -10.46 11.57
CA PHE A 65 2.17 -10.52 10.44
C PHE A 65 3.24 -9.45 10.55
N LEU A 66 4.46 -9.80 10.16
CA LEU A 66 5.55 -8.86 9.98
C LEU A 66 6.33 -9.20 8.71
N ASP A 67 6.55 -8.20 7.88
CA ASP A 67 7.47 -8.24 6.75
C ASP A 67 8.85 -7.80 7.25
N LEU A 68 9.81 -8.75 7.26
CA LEU A 68 11.17 -8.55 7.78
C LEU A 68 12.11 -7.89 6.76
N ARG A 69 11.69 -7.70 5.52
CA ARG A 69 12.52 -7.13 4.45
C ARG A 69 12.83 -5.65 4.66
N ASP A 70 11.97 -4.95 5.39
CA ASP A 70 12.17 -3.55 5.80
C ASP A 70 12.16 -3.46 7.32
N GLY A 71 13.28 -3.01 7.90
CA GLY A 71 13.45 -2.86 9.34
C GLY A 71 12.52 -1.84 10.00
N ALA A 72 11.93 -0.94 9.22
CA ALA A 72 10.93 0.03 9.69
C ALA A 72 9.53 -0.58 9.87
N ASN A 73 9.31 -1.81 9.40
CA ASN A 73 8.03 -2.47 9.55
C ASN A 73 7.78 -2.88 11.01
N THR A 74 6.52 -2.76 11.42
CA THR A 74 6.04 -3.20 12.72
C THR A 74 5.00 -4.31 12.57
N PRO A 75 4.88 -5.21 13.56
CA PRO A 75 3.83 -6.23 13.54
C PRO A 75 2.45 -5.62 13.41
N LYS A 76 1.59 -6.25 12.59
CA LYS A 76 0.20 -5.82 12.38
C LYS A 76 -0.75 -6.99 12.44
N ALA A 77 -1.93 -6.76 13.02
CA ALA A 77 -3.02 -7.73 13.04
C ALA A 77 -3.65 -7.85 11.65
N LEU A 78 -3.93 -9.08 11.25
CA LEU A 78 -4.68 -9.43 10.04
C LEU A 78 -6.03 -10.02 10.43
N GLN A 79 -7.02 -9.85 9.57
CA GLN A 79 -8.33 -10.49 9.74
C GLN A 79 -8.35 -11.91 9.15
N GLY A 80 -7.42 -12.24 8.26
CA GLY A 80 -7.28 -13.54 7.62
C GLY A 80 -5.85 -13.78 7.14
N TRP A 81 -5.57 -14.98 6.63
CA TRP A 81 -4.30 -15.35 6.04
C TRP A 81 -4.14 -14.72 4.65
N PHE A 82 -2.92 -14.38 4.30
CA PHE A 82 -2.62 -14.14 2.88
C PHE A 82 -2.74 -15.43 2.08
N SER A 83 -3.22 -15.34 0.85
CA SER A 83 -3.13 -16.46 -0.09
C SER A 83 -1.66 -16.71 -0.47
N PRO A 84 -1.30 -17.92 -0.91
CA PRO A 84 0.04 -18.21 -1.42
C PRO A 84 0.46 -17.24 -2.54
N ASP A 85 -0.45 -16.97 -3.50
CA ASP A 85 -0.20 -16.02 -4.59
C ASP A 85 0.05 -14.60 -4.06
N GLY A 86 -0.71 -14.17 -3.04
CA GLY A 86 -0.52 -12.87 -2.41
C GLY A 86 0.83 -12.73 -1.71
N LEU A 87 1.36 -13.83 -1.13
CA LEU A 87 2.71 -13.86 -0.55
C LEU A 87 3.79 -13.81 -1.63
N ILE A 88 3.61 -14.54 -2.74
CA ILE A 88 4.53 -14.50 -3.89
C ILE A 88 4.55 -13.09 -4.49
N GLU A 89 3.40 -12.51 -4.76
CA GLU A 89 3.32 -11.11 -5.24
C GLU A 89 4.00 -10.11 -4.31
N MET A 90 3.89 -10.34 -3.01
CA MET A 90 4.54 -9.49 -2.01
C MET A 90 6.06 -9.72 -2.01
N LEU A 91 6.52 -10.96 -2.21
CA LEU A 91 7.93 -11.32 -2.29
C LEU A 91 8.58 -10.71 -3.53
N ASP A 92 7.92 -10.77 -4.67
CA ASP A 92 8.42 -10.26 -5.96
C ASP A 92 8.51 -8.73 -6.00
N LYS A 93 7.93 -8.05 -5.02
CA LYS A 93 7.96 -6.60 -4.97
C LYS A 93 9.32 -6.09 -4.50
N ASP A 94 10.11 -5.59 -5.44
CA ASP A 94 11.35 -4.87 -5.15
C ASP A 94 11.07 -3.40 -4.83
N ILE A 95 11.00 -3.10 -3.53
CA ILE A 95 10.75 -1.73 -3.04
C ILE A 95 11.94 -0.81 -3.33
N ALA A 96 13.16 -1.32 -3.27
CA ALA A 96 14.36 -0.52 -3.51
C ALA A 96 14.44 -0.09 -4.99
N ALA A 97 14.22 -1.03 -5.91
CA ALA A 97 14.14 -0.69 -7.33
C ALA A 97 12.99 0.28 -7.63
N ALA A 98 11.80 0.06 -7.04
CA ALA A 98 10.67 0.97 -7.20
C ALA A 98 10.96 2.39 -6.67
N ASN A 99 11.67 2.51 -5.54
CA ASN A 99 12.10 3.80 -5.01
C ASN A 99 13.10 4.50 -5.93
N GLN A 100 14.05 3.75 -6.52
CA GLN A 100 14.99 4.30 -7.49
C GLN A 100 14.28 4.81 -8.75
N VAL A 101 13.33 4.03 -9.28
CA VAL A 101 12.51 4.47 -10.42
C VAL A 101 11.74 5.74 -10.07
N LEU A 102 11.12 5.78 -8.90
CA LEU A 102 10.36 6.95 -8.45
C LEU A 102 11.22 8.21 -8.37
N GLN A 103 12.41 8.13 -7.76
CA GLN A 103 13.33 9.25 -7.59
C GLN A 103 13.96 9.72 -8.93
N ASN A 104 14.22 8.79 -9.86
CA ASN A 104 14.88 9.10 -11.13
C ASN A 104 13.88 9.48 -12.24
N THR A 105 12.57 9.29 -12.05
CA THR A 105 11.57 9.67 -13.04
C THR A 105 11.40 11.21 -13.08
N PRO A 106 11.63 11.86 -14.23
CA PRO A 106 11.46 13.30 -14.37
C PRO A 106 10.02 13.75 -14.11
N PHE A 107 9.81 15.01 -13.80
CA PHE A 107 8.48 15.61 -13.59
C PHE A 107 7.91 16.28 -14.86
N ASP A 108 8.58 16.14 -16.01
CA ASP A 108 8.23 16.88 -17.23
C ASP A 108 6.82 16.56 -17.73
N LEU A 109 6.42 15.27 -17.69
CA LEU A 109 5.06 14.86 -18.04
C LEU A 109 3.99 15.53 -17.17
N LEU A 110 4.29 15.81 -15.91
CA LEU A 110 3.33 16.46 -15.01
C LEU A 110 3.23 17.98 -15.27
N ARG A 111 4.24 18.56 -15.92
CA ARG A 111 4.28 19.97 -16.31
C ARG A 111 3.65 20.21 -17.67
N ASP A 112 3.41 19.18 -18.45
CA ASP A 112 2.86 19.27 -19.80
C ASP A 112 1.57 20.12 -19.80
N PRO A 113 1.52 21.22 -20.58
CA PRO A 113 0.33 22.08 -20.70
C PRO A 113 -0.89 21.34 -21.21
N ASP A 114 -0.72 20.34 -22.08
CA ASP A 114 -1.82 19.54 -22.65
C ASP A 114 -2.25 18.39 -21.71
N GLY A 115 -1.50 18.18 -20.61
CA GLY A 115 -1.73 17.16 -19.60
C GLY A 115 -2.19 17.73 -18.24
N LEU A 116 -1.51 17.32 -17.18
CA LEU A 116 -1.82 17.78 -15.81
C LEU A 116 -1.49 19.25 -15.58
N ASN A 117 -0.54 19.80 -16.33
CA ASN A 117 -0.10 21.21 -16.24
C ASN A 117 0.13 21.64 -14.78
N LEU A 118 0.92 20.85 -14.04
CA LEU A 118 1.19 21.10 -12.64
C LEU A 118 2.15 22.28 -12.47
N ARG A 119 1.81 23.15 -11.54
CA ARG A 119 2.65 24.28 -11.15
C ARG A 119 3.77 23.82 -10.22
N GLU A 120 4.82 24.61 -10.11
CA GLU A 120 6.02 24.26 -9.35
C GLU A 120 5.74 23.91 -7.87
N TYR A 121 4.80 24.58 -7.21
CA TYR A 121 4.44 24.26 -5.83
C TYR A 121 3.75 22.90 -5.69
N GLN A 122 3.02 22.44 -6.73
CA GLN A 122 2.40 21.12 -6.77
C GLN A 122 3.46 20.04 -6.99
N ILE A 123 4.41 20.28 -7.89
CA ILE A 123 5.56 19.40 -8.09
C ILE A 123 6.36 19.23 -6.80
N ARG A 124 6.68 20.33 -6.11
CA ARG A 124 7.37 20.27 -4.81
C ARG A 124 6.60 19.51 -3.76
N ALA A 125 5.27 19.60 -3.75
CA ALA A 125 4.44 18.83 -2.83
C ALA A 125 4.50 17.32 -3.12
N ILE A 126 4.50 16.92 -4.39
CA ILE A 126 4.66 15.52 -4.81
C ILE A 126 6.06 15.03 -4.42
N GLU A 127 7.10 15.76 -4.76
CA GLU A 127 8.48 15.42 -4.43
C GLU A 127 8.69 15.22 -2.93
N ALA A 128 8.14 16.12 -2.11
CA ALA A 128 8.21 16.00 -0.65
C ALA A 128 7.50 14.73 -0.12
N ALA A 129 6.36 14.37 -0.71
CA ALA A 129 5.66 13.14 -0.36
C ALA A 129 6.44 11.89 -0.79
N GLU A 130 7.03 11.90 -1.98
CA GLU A 130 7.88 10.81 -2.50
C GLU A 130 9.11 10.60 -1.61
N ASN A 131 9.81 11.67 -1.26
CA ASN A 131 10.96 11.59 -0.37
C ASN A 131 10.59 11.02 1.00
N ALA A 132 9.46 11.45 1.57
CA ALA A 132 8.97 10.90 2.83
C ALA A 132 8.70 9.38 2.74
N ILE A 133 8.14 8.90 1.63
CA ILE A 133 7.87 7.49 1.37
C ILE A 133 9.19 6.71 1.19
N VAL A 134 10.14 7.25 0.47
CA VAL A 134 11.47 6.63 0.28
C VAL A 134 12.23 6.53 1.60
N GLU A 135 12.09 7.53 2.48
CA GLU A 135 12.62 7.51 3.86
C GLU A 135 11.88 6.54 4.80
N GLY A 136 10.88 5.80 4.31
CA GLY A 136 10.12 4.83 5.10
C GLY A 136 8.99 5.42 5.94
N LYS A 137 8.67 6.71 5.80
CA LYS A 137 7.52 7.32 6.48
C LYS A 137 6.21 6.75 5.93
N LYS A 138 5.30 6.39 6.83
CA LYS A 138 4.02 5.74 6.49
C LYS A 138 2.86 6.72 6.39
N THR A 139 3.05 7.93 6.85
CA THR A 139 2.06 9.01 6.82
C THR A 139 2.71 10.31 6.40
N ALA A 140 2.02 11.08 5.56
CA ALA A 140 2.40 12.42 5.17
C ALA A 140 1.15 13.32 5.15
N LEU A 141 1.32 14.58 5.54
CA LEU A 141 0.27 15.61 5.46
C LEU A 141 0.69 16.67 4.46
N LEU A 142 -0.12 16.84 3.40
CA LEU A 142 0.03 17.92 2.43
C LEU A 142 -1.03 18.98 2.67
N SER A 143 -0.63 20.15 3.17
CA SER A 143 -1.54 21.28 3.38
C SER A 143 -1.58 22.15 2.13
N MET A 144 -2.73 22.20 1.47
CA MET A 144 -2.95 22.97 0.25
C MET A 144 -4.26 23.77 0.36
N ALA A 145 -4.24 25.06 0.01
CA ALA A 145 -5.41 25.92 0.04
C ALA A 145 -6.50 25.47 -0.96
N THR A 146 -7.72 25.93 -0.76
CA THR A 146 -8.81 25.70 -1.71
C THR A 146 -8.49 26.36 -3.05
N GLY A 147 -8.83 25.72 -4.17
CA GLY A 147 -8.58 26.25 -5.52
C GLY A 147 -7.14 26.07 -6.02
N THR A 148 -6.23 25.46 -5.25
CA THR A 148 -4.82 25.26 -5.67
C THR A 148 -4.60 23.98 -6.47
N GLY A 149 -5.66 23.30 -6.93
CA GLY A 149 -5.53 22.09 -7.77
C GLY A 149 -5.11 20.84 -7.01
N LYS A 150 -5.60 20.66 -5.76
CA LYS A 150 -5.34 19.45 -4.95
C LYS A 150 -5.58 18.16 -5.71
N THR A 151 -6.70 18.05 -6.41
CA THR A 151 -7.06 16.84 -7.19
C THR A 151 -6.02 16.54 -8.26
N ARG A 152 -5.60 17.55 -9.04
CA ARG A 152 -4.55 17.36 -10.06
C ARG A 152 -3.21 16.98 -9.44
N THR A 153 -2.86 17.53 -8.28
CA THR A 153 -1.63 17.15 -7.55
C THR A 153 -1.68 15.68 -7.13
N ILE A 154 -2.81 15.24 -6.58
CA ILE A 154 -2.99 13.83 -6.18
C ILE A 154 -2.94 12.90 -7.40
N LEU A 155 -3.54 13.30 -8.53
CA LEU A 155 -3.47 12.55 -9.79
C LEU A 155 -2.02 12.34 -10.25
N GLY A 156 -1.21 13.38 -10.26
CA GLY A 156 0.20 13.28 -10.61
C GLY A 156 0.97 12.36 -9.67
N MET A 157 0.68 12.41 -8.38
CA MET A 157 1.28 11.53 -7.38
C MET A 157 0.84 10.08 -7.57
N ILE A 158 -0.44 9.80 -7.79
CA ILE A 158 -0.98 8.46 -8.06
C ILE A 158 -0.33 7.86 -9.31
N TYR A 159 -0.27 8.61 -10.41
CA TYR A 159 0.38 8.18 -11.64
C TYR A 159 1.83 7.75 -11.39
N ARG A 160 2.63 8.56 -10.73
CA ARG A 160 4.04 8.27 -10.44
C ARG A 160 4.20 7.04 -9.55
N PHE A 161 3.36 6.88 -8.54
CA PHE A 161 3.40 5.73 -7.64
C PHE A 161 3.08 4.41 -8.32
N ILE A 162 2.12 4.38 -9.24
CA ILE A 162 1.77 3.18 -10.00
C ILE A 162 2.83 2.93 -11.09
N LYS A 163 3.25 3.96 -11.82
CA LYS A 163 4.27 3.87 -12.87
C LYS A 163 5.60 3.32 -12.35
N SER A 164 6.04 3.77 -11.19
CA SER A 164 7.25 3.27 -10.53
C SER A 164 7.09 1.89 -9.89
N ASN A 165 5.91 1.30 -9.96
CA ASN A 165 5.55 0.08 -9.23
C ASN A 165 5.76 0.18 -7.70
N ARG A 166 5.79 1.42 -7.14
CA ARG A 166 5.94 1.62 -5.70
C ARG A 166 4.69 1.14 -4.96
N PHE A 167 3.51 1.38 -5.53
CA PHE A 167 2.24 0.84 -5.05
C PHE A 167 1.50 0.16 -6.20
N LYS A 168 1.03 -1.07 -5.97
CA LYS A 168 0.24 -1.83 -6.96
C LYS A 168 -1.19 -1.32 -7.05
N ARG A 169 -1.76 -0.89 -5.91
CA ARG A 169 -3.13 -0.41 -5.78
C ARG A 169 -3.19 0.80 -4.86
N ILE A 170 -4.03 1.75 -5.19
CA ILE A 170 -4.23 2.98 -4.44
C ILE A 170 -5.71 3.14 -4.13
N LEU A 171 -6.02 3.40 -2.87
CA LEU A 171 -7.36 3.80 -2.43
C LEU A 171 -7.38 5.33 -2.27
N PHE A 172 -8.22 5.98 -3.04
CA PHE A 172 -8.46 7.42 -2.96
C PHE A 172 -9.76 7.68 -2.20
N LEU A 173 -9.63 8.12 -0.94
CA LEU A 173 -10.77 8.43 -0.07
C LEU A 173 -11.15 9.90 -0.16
N VAL A 174 -12.44 10.15 -0.33
CA VAL A 174 -13.05 11.49 -0.29
C VAL A 174 -14.08 11.57 0.84
N ASP A 175 -14.33 12.77 1.35
CA ASP A 175 -15.31 12.99 2.42
C ASP A 175 -16.77 13.05 1.89
N ARG A 176 -16.97 13.43 0.63
CA ARG A 176 -18.29 13.60 0.00
C ARG A 176 -18.34 12.98 -1.39
N THR A 177 -19.49 12.42 -1.75
CA THR A 177 -19.74 11.81 -3.06
C THR A 177 -19.43 12.75 -4.21
N ALA A 178 -19.92 14.01 -4.16
CA ALA A 178 -19.67 15.00 -5.20
C ALA A 178 -18.17 15.27 -5.46
N LEU A 179 -17.31 15.17 -4.44
CA LEU A 179 -15.86 15.30 -4.61
C LEU A 179 -15.25 14.05 -5.26
N GLY A 180 -15.82 12.89 -5.01
CA GLY A 180 -15.42 11.64 -5.65
C GLY A 180 -15.80 11.61 -7.13
N GLU A 181 -16.99 12.09 -7.47
CA GLU A 181 -17.44 12.25 -8.86
C GLU A 181 -16.54 13.24 -9.61
N GLN A 182 -16.29 14.42 -9.05
CA GLN A 182 -15.33 15.38 -9.62
C GLN A 182 -13.92 14.81 -9.79
N ALA A 183 -13.46 14.01 -8.85
CA ALA A 183 -12.18 13.34 -8.99
C ALA A 183 -12.20 12.31 -10.14
N ALA A 184 -13.26 11.50 -10.22
CA ALA A 184 -13.44 10.51 -11.29
C ALA A 184 -13.49 11.18 -12.66
N ASP A 185 -14.17 12.33 -12.79
CA ASP A 185 -14.20 13.09 -14.04
C ASP A 185 -12.80 13.57 -14.45
N VAL A 186 -12.02 14.11 -13.49
CA VAL A 186 -10.65 14.55 -13.76
C VAL A 186 -9.76 13.35 -14.17
N PHE A 187 -9.97 12.16 -13.61
CA PHE A 187 -9.27 10.93 -14.01
C PHE A 187 -9.55 10.53 -15.47
N LYS A 188 -10.76 10.84 -15.97
CA LYS A 188 -11.20 10.54 -17.34
C LYS A 188 -10.85 11.63 -18.35
N GLU A 189 -10.68 12.87 -17.92
CA GLU A 189 -10.47 14.01 -18.80
C GLU A 189 -8.99 14.35 -19.00
N VAL A 190 -8.17 14.19 -17.94
CA VAL A 190 -6.78 14.64 -17.97
C VAL A 190 -5.90 13.59 -18.62
N LYS A 191 -5.28 13.95 -19.72
CA LYS A 191 -4.30 13.13 -20.44
C LYS A 191 -2.94 13.25 -19.76
N ILE A 192 -2.26 12.13 -19.59
CA ILE A 192 -0.96 12.12 -18.90
C ILE A 192 0.13 11.52 -19.78
N GLU A 193 -0.10 10.37 -20.41
CA GLU A 193 0.91 9.66 -21.19
C GLU A 193 0.34 9.29 -22.56
N ASP A 194 1.07 9.57 -23.63
CA ASP A 194 0.68 9.28 -25.00
C ASP A 194 -0.75 9.77 -25.34
N LEU A 195 -1.16 10.89 -24.79
CA LEU A 195 -2.52 11.46 -24.89
C LEU A 195 -3.62 10.59 -24.29
N MET A 196 -3.26 9.59 -23.48
CA MET A 196 -4.21 8.72 -22.76
C MET A 196 -4.52 9.28 -21.37
N THR A 197 -5.75 9.08 -20.92
CA THR A 197 -6.18 9.40 -19.57
C THR A 197 -5.76 8.32 -18.56
N LEU A 198 -5.81 8.62 -17.27
CA LEU A 198 -5.52 7.61 -16.24
C LEU A 198 -6.51 6.44 -16.29
N ASP A 199 -7.76 6.70 -16.66
CA ASP A 199 -8.80 5.67 -16.77
C ASP A 199 -8.54 4.72 -17.97
N GLU A 200 -7.90 5.23 -19.04
CA GLU A 200 -7.50 4.43 -20.18
C GLU A 200 -6.23 3.60 -19.91
N ILE A 201 -5.31 4.13 -19.08
CA ILE A 201 -4.06 3.45 -18.76
C ILE A 201 -4.25 2.41 -17.64
N TYR A 202 -5.09 2.70 -16.65
CA TYR A 202 -5.28 1.87 -15.46
C TYR A 202 -6.75 1.53 -15.23
N ASN A 203 -7.01 0.34 -14.68
CA ASN A 203 -8.34 -0.05 -14.24
C ASN A 203 -8.71 0.75 -12.98
N ILE A 204 -9.66 1.69 -13.13
CA ILE A 204 -10.17 2.57 -12.09
C ILE A 204 -11.60 2.15 -11.72
N LYS A 205 -11.86 1.97 -10.44
CA LYS A 205 -13.20 1.73 -9.89
C LYS A 205 -13.72 2.98 -9.19
N GLY A 206 -14.92 3.38 -9.59
CA GLY A 206 -15.60 4.56 -9.03
C GLY A 206 -16.35 4.28 -7.74
N LEU A 207 -17.09 5.29 -7.30
CA LEU A 207 -17.85 5.28 -6.03
C LEU A 207 -18.93 4.21 -5.96
N ASP A 208 -19.54 3.86 -7.10
CA ASP A 208 -20.68 2.94 -7.17
C ASP A 208 -20.26 1.47 -7.35
N GLU A 209 -18.98 1.23 -7.63
CA GLU A 209 -18.46 -0.09 -7.87
C GLU A 209 -18.03 -0.76 -6.56
N LYS A 210 -18.81 -1.75 -6.13
CA LYS A 210 -18.58 -2.46 -4.85
C LYS A 210 -17.58 -3.61 -4.94
N GLU A 211 -17.36 -4.14 -6.15
CA GLU A 211 -16.43 -5.25 -6.34
C GLU A 211 -15.06 -4.74 -6.79
N ILE A 212 -14.04 -5.09 -6.03
CA ILE A 212 -12.64 -4.78 -6.35
C ILE A 212 -12.01 -6.06 -6.88
N ASP A 213 -11.76 -6.11 -8.18
CA ASP A 213 -11.04 -7.22 -8.80
C ASP A 213 -9.52 -7.10 -8.64
N LYS A 214 -8.78 -8.14 -9.03
CA LYS A 214 -7.31 -8.17 -8.92
C LYS A 214 -6.63 -7.14 -9.83
N GLU A 215 -7.28 -6.72 -10.90
CA GLU A 215 -6.75 -5.78 -11.90
C GLU A 215 -6.96 -4.31 -11.53
N THR A 216 -7.83 -4.04 -10.55
CA THR A 216 -8.10 -2.66 -10.11
C THR A 216 -6.85 -2.02 -9.53
N LYS A 217 -6.39 -0.94 -10.14
CA LYS A 217 -5.21 -0.17 -9.69
C LYS A 217 -5.60 1.00 -8.79
N ILE A 218 -6.71 1.63 -9.07
CA ILE A 218 -7.20 2.80 -8.32
C ILE A 218 -8.65 2.56 -7.94
N HIS A 219 -8.98 2.75 -6.68
CA HIS A 219 -10.36 2.72 -6.19
C HIS A 219 -10.70 4.05 -5.53
N ILE A 220 -11.75 4.71 -6.02
CA ILE A 220 -12.29 5.94 -5.45
C ILE A 220 -13.45 5.57 -4.54
N ALA A 221 -13.41 5.98 -3.29
CA ALA A 221 -14.46 5.67 -2.31
C ALA A 221 -14.71 6.83 -1.35
N THR A 222 -15.91 6.86 -0.76
CA THR A 222 -16.13 7.67 0.45
C THR A 222 -15.79 6.88 1.69
N ALA A 223 -15.55 7.56 2.82
CA ALA A 223 -15.28 6.87 4.09
C ALA A 223 -16.45 5.96 4.51
N VAL A 224 -17.68 6.32 4.16
CA VAL A 224 -18.88 5.53 4.45
C VAL A 224 -18.95 4.28 3.55
N SER A 225 -18.79 4.44 2.23
CA SER A 225 -18.82 3.30 1.30
C SER A 225 -17.69 2.30 1.58
N TYR A 226 -16.51 2.78 1.92
CA TYR A 226 -15.38 1.92 2.27
C TYR A 226 -15.62 1.07 3.51
N THR A 227 -16.27 1.61 4.54
CA THR A 227 -16.61 0.83 5.74
C THR A 227 -17.62 -0.29 5.44
N HIS A 228 -18.54 -0.07 4.52
CA HIS A 228 -19.48 -1.10 4.05
C HIS A 228 -18.79 -2.19 3.23
N LEU A 229 -17.89 -1.83 2.31
CA LEU A 229 -17.09 -2.79 1.54
C LEU A 229 -16.28 -3.72 2.45
N ARG A 230 -15.60 -3.14 3.45
CA ARG A 230 -14.82 -3.91 4.41
C ARG A 230 -15.67 -4.85 5.28
N ALA A 231 -16.92 -4.50 5.55
CA ALA A 231 -17.84 -5.35 6.30
C ALA A 231 -18.29 -6.58 5.49
N HIS A 232 -18.36 -6.49 4.16
CA HIS A 232 -18.72 -7.61 3.29
C HIS A 232 -17.56 -8.58 3.06
N GLU A 233 -16.31 -8.11 3.04
CA GLU A 233 -15.12 -8.97 2.92
C GLU A 233 -14.86 -9.80 4.19
N THR A 234 -15.44 -9.42 5.33
CA THR A 234 -15.26 -10.11 6.63
C THR A 234 -16.40 -11.05 6.98
N GLY A 235 -17.40 -11.18 6.12
CA GLY A 235 -18.63 -11.97 6.34
C GLY A 235 -18.68 -13.31 5.61
N ALA A 236 -17.55 -13.81 5.05
CA ALA A 236 -17.44 -15.13 4.42
C ALA A 236 -16.52 -16.05 5.21
#